data_330be1cf13f6ec8d4e46e0933ad42a23
#
_entry.id   330be1cf13f6ec8d4e46e0933ad42a23
#
_cell.length_a   1.000
_cell.length_b   1.000
_cell.length_c   1.000
_cell.angle_alpha   90.00
_cell.angle_beta   90.00
_cell.angle_gamma   90.00
#
_symmetry.space_group_name_H-M   'P 1'
#
loop_
_entity.id
_entity.type
_entity.pdbx_description
1 polymer ?
#
loop_
_entity_poly.entity_id
_entity_poly.type
_entity_poly.pdbx_seq_one_letter_code
_entity_poly.pdbx_strand_id
1 'polypeptide(L)'
;MIRFIFIIVLVFSRLILFSQDKVIVSPFITIDGETVFTSTIPQLDIIEFKNINERRSFYKLKRRVIKVYPYALETKLKLDSLNNALDSIEKKRKKRKHIKSVAKIVKKQYAKTLRKLSMKEGRILIKLIYRETGISTYDLLREYRGWWNATMWQTFAKMYDHDLRSTFDPLNSREDMFIDKIVEQAKREGKFN
;
A
#
# COMPACT_ATOMS: atom_id res chain seq x y z
N MET A 1 -5.11 -12.68 -56.62
CA MET A 1 -6.30 -12.82 -55.76
C MET A 1 -6.13 -13.90 -54.69
N ILE A 2 -5.75 -15.11 -55.01
CA ILE A 2 -5.64 -16.24 -54.03
C ILE A 2 -4.64 -15.96 -52.88
N ARG A 3 -3.51 -15.30 -53.15
CA ARG A 3 -2.52 -14.92 -52.13
C ARG A 3 -3.05 -13.92 -51.07
N PHE A 4 -3.92 -13.01 -51.48
CA PHE A 4 -4.54 -12.04 -50.56
C PHE A 4 -5.57 -12.68 -49.63
N ILE A 5 -6.31 -13.65 -50.13
CA ILE A 5 -7.30 -14.40 -49.35
C ILE A 5 -6.58 -15.23 -48.27
N PHE A 6 -5.43 -15.82 -48.56
CA PHE A 6 -4.65 -16.60 -47.60
C PHE A 6 -4.11 -15.72 -46.45
N ILE A 7 -3.71 -14.49 -46.71
CA ILE A 7 -3.24 -13.54 -45.71
C ILE A 7 -4.40 -13.11 -44.77
N ILE A 8 -5.58 -12.86 -45.33
CA ILE A 8 -6.77 -12.49 -44.57
C ILE A 8 -7.22 -13.63 -43.65
N VAL A 9 -7.23 -14.88 -44.12
CA VAL A 9 -7.54 -16.06 -43.33
C VAL A 9 -6.53 -16.27 -42.19
N LEU A 10 -5.24 -16.03 -42.45
CA LEU A 10 -4.18 -16.16 -41.43
C LEU A 10 -4.26 -15.08 -40.34
N VAL A 11 -4.66 -13.86 -40.68
CA VAL A 11 -4.90 -12.76 -39.72
C VAL A 11 -6.15 -13.03 -38.92
N PHE A 12 -7.25 -13.52 -39.53
CA PHE A 12 -8.47 -13.86 -38.79
C PHE A 12 -8.30 -15.06 -37.86
N SER A 13 -7.48 -16.05 -38.21
CA SER A 13 -7.18 -17.19 -37.33
C SER A 13 -6.44 -16.81 -36.05
N ARG A 14 -5.70 -15.69 -36.05
CA ARG A 14 -5.03 -15.17 -34.86
C ARG A 14 -5.98 -14.45 -33.88
N LEU A 15 -7.11 -13.92 -34.37
CA LEU A 15 -8.10 -13.23 -33.53
C LEU A 15 -8.99 -14.18 -32.73
N ILE A 16 -9.11 -15.45 -33.12
CA ILE A 16 -9.95 -16.46 -32.45
C ILE A 16 -9.24 -17.05 -31.21
N LEU A 17 -7.90 -16.92 -31.10
CA LEU A 17 -7.13 -17.52 -29.99
C LEU A 17 -7.08 -16.68 -28.72
N PHE A 18 -7.73 -15.51 -28.65
CA PHE A 18 -7.72 -14.63 -27.48
C PHE A 18 -8.96 -14.73 -26.60
N SER A 19 -9.89 -15.66 -26.90
CA SER A 19 -10.99 -15.96 -25.99
C SER A 19 -10.58 -17.10 -25.03
N GLN A 20 -9.67 -16.81 -24.08
CA GLN A 20 -9.52 -17.63 -22.90
C GLN A 20 -10.47 -17.08 -21.85
N ASP A 21 -11.69 -17.56 -21.84
CA ASP A 21 -12.56 -17.46 -20.68
C ASP A 21 -11.80 -18.02 -19.47
N LYS A 22 -11.57 -17.18 -18.46
CA LYS A 22 -11.11 -17.64 -17.16
C LYS A 22 -12.15 -18.62 -16.64
N VAL A 23 -11.92 -19.89 -16.83
CA VAL A 23 -12.68 -20.95 -16.14
C VAL A 23 -12.40 -20.74 -14.65
N ILE A 24 -13.35 -20.17 -13.94
CA ILE A 24 -13.34 -20.12 -12.49
C ILE A 24 -13.60 -21.54 -12.02
N VAL A 25 -12.53 -22.29 -11.77
CA VAL A 25 -12.63 -23.60 -11.14
C VAL A 25 -13.03 -23.34 -9.69
N SER A 26 -14.31 -23.47 -9.40
CA SER A 26 -14.78 -23.46 -8.01
C SER A 26 -14.21 -24.71 -7.32
N PRO A 27 -13.61 -24.57 -6.12
CA PRO A 27 -13.10 -25.73 -5.41
C PRO A 27 -14.26 -26.62 -4.98
N PHE A 28 -14.30 -27.81 -5.55
CA PHE A 28 -15.21 -28.89 -5.11
C PHE A 28 -14.52 -29.60 -3.95
N ILE A 29 -15.22 -29.79 -2.83
CA ILE A 29 -14.79 -30.64 -1.73
C ILE A 29 -15.69 -31.88 -1.74
N THR A 30 -15.07 -33.05 -1.73
CA THR A 30 -15.82 -34.34 -1.61
C THR A 30 -15.92 -34.70 -0.13
N ILE A 31 -17.12 -34.70 0.42
CA ILE A 31 -17.40 -35.12 1.80
C ILE A 31 -18.32 -36.38 1.66
N ASP A 32 -17.90 -37.50 2.26
CA ASP A 32 -18.62 -38.77 2.26
C ASP A 32 -19.05 -39.29 0.86
N GLY A 33 -18.23 -38.99 -0.15
CA GLY A 33 -18.51 -39.45 -1.53
C GLY A 33 -19.43 -38.53 -2.33
N GLU A 34 -19.97 -37.48 -1.74
CA GLU A 34 -20.75 -36.46 -2.43
C GLU A 34 -19.89 -35.22 -2.74
N THR A 35 -20.02 -34.73 -3.97
CA THR A 35 -19.30 -33.51 -4.40
C THR A 35 -20.08 -32.28 -3.96
N VAL A 36 -19.57 -31.58 -2.94
CA VAL A 36 -20.18 -30.36 -2.39
C VAL A 36 -19.54 -29.16 -3.02
N PHE A 37 -20.36 -28.25 -3.54
CA PHE A 37 -19.90 -26.93 -4.05
C PHE A 37 -19.59 -26.01 -2.89
N THR A 38 -18.31 -25.66 -2.70
CA THR A 38 -17.90 -24.73 -1.67
C THR A 38 -17.71 -23.34 -2.28
N SER A 39 -18.63 -22.44 -2.02
CA SER A 39 -18.49 -21.04 -2.38
C SER A 39 -18.04 -20.25 -1.15
N THR A 40 -16.87 -19.63 -1.22
CA THR A 40 -16.45 -18.68 -0.19
C THR A 40 -17.19 -17.38 -0.40
N ILE A 41 -18.17 -17.11 0.44
CA ILE A 41 -18.86 -15.82 0.44
C ILE A 41 -17.87 -14.79 0.98
N PRO A 42 -17.50 -13.74 0.21
CA PRO A 42 -16.61 -12.70 0.73
C PRO A 42 -17.25 -12.03 1.92
N GLN A 43 -16.51 -11.90 3.02
CA GLN A 43 -16.98 -11.24 4.22
C GLN A 43 -17.36 -9.78 3.89
N LEU A 44 -18.63 -9.45 4.10
CA LEU A 44 -19.14 -8.10 3.92
C LEU A 44 -18.83 -7.27 5.16
N ASP A 45 -17.90 -6.32 5.06
CA ASP A 45 -17.62 -5.39 6.14
C ASP A 45 -18.72 -4.33 6.22
N ILE A 46 -19.64 -4.52 7.14
CA ILE A 46 -20.67 -3.52 7.44
C ILE A 46 -20.03 -2.43 8.29
N ILE A 47 -20.01 -1.20 7.76
CA ILE A 47 -19.55 -0.03 8.50
C ILE A 47 -20.79 0.73 9.00
N GLU A 48 -21.01 0.68 10.30
CA GLU A 48 -22.07 1.45 10.94
C GLU A 48 -21.60 2.88 11.25
N PHE A 49 -22.40 3.86 10.85
CA PHE A 49 -22.15 5.28 11.09
C PHE A 49 -23.12 5.80 12.14
N LYS A 50 -22.62 6.54 13.13
CA LYS A 50 -23.43 7.16 14.19
C LYS A 50 -24.40 8.23 13.64
N ASN A 51 -23.99 8.93 12.58
CA ASN A 51 -24.77 9.99 11.95
C ASN A 51 -24.26 10.31 10.54
N ILE A 52 -25.02 11.16 9.83
CA ILE A 52 -24.70 11.58 8.45
C ILE A 52 -23.36 12.34 8.35
N ASN A 53 -22.95 13.07 9.38
CA ASN A 53 -21.68 13.80 9.38
C ASN A 53 -20.49 12.85 9.47
N GLU A 54 -20.60 11.80 10.27
CA GLU A 54 -19.58 10.75 10.34
C GLU A 54 -19.45 10.03 9.00
N ARG A 55 -20.56 9.71 8.35
CA ARG A 55 -20.58 9.13 7.00
C ARG A 55 -19.86 10.03 5.99
N ARG A 56 -20.14 11.33 5.99
CA ARG A 56 -19.45 12.31 5.13
C ARG A 56 -17.95 12.37 5.42
N SER A 57 -17.57 12.32 6.70
CA SER A 57 -16.18 12.33 7.15
C SER A 57 -15.45 11.07 6.70
N PHE A 58 -16.09 9.90 6.79
CA PHE A 58 -15.58 8.63 6.29
C PHE A 58 -15.26 8.67 4.79
N TYR A 59 -16.12 9.19 3.95
CA TYR A 59 -15.83 9.28 2.51
C TYR A 59 -14.69 10.25 2.19
N LYS A 60 -14.54 11.33 2.97
CA LYS A 60 -13.36 12.22 2.87
C LYS A 60 -12.08 11.51 3.31
N LEU A 61 -12.17 10.71 4.39
CA LEU A 61 -11.07 9.87 4.87
C LEU A 61 -10.69 8.83 3.82
N LYS A 62 -11.66 8.08 3.26
CA LYS A 62 -11.45 7.06 2.23
C LYS A 62 -10.64 7.58 1.05
N ARG A 63 -10.99 8.75 0.51
CA ARG A 63 -10.23 9.37 -0.59
C ARG A 63 -8.78 9.68 -0.22
N ARG A 64 -8.52 10.15 1.01
CA ARG A 64 -7.17 10.44 1.50
C ARG A 64 -6.36 9.17 1.71
N VAL A 65 -6.95 8.16 2.35
CA VAL A 65 -6.30 6.85 2.57
C VAL A 65 -5.88 6.24 1.25
N ILE A 66 -6.80 6.11 0.28
CA ILE A 66 -6.50 5.54 -1.05
C ILE A 66 -5.37 6.33 -1.74
N LYS A 67 -5.35 7.65 -1.61
CA LYS A 67 -4.30 8.51 -2.20
C LYS A 67 -2.92 8.26 -1.60
N VAL A 68 -2.83 8.08 -0.27
CA VAL A 68 -1.52 8.04 0.42
C VAL A 68 -1.04 6.63 0.73
N TYR A 69 -1.91 5.63 0.72
CA TYR A 69 -1.55 4.25 1.05
C TYR A 69 -0.43 3.66 0.17
N PRO A 70 -0.37 3.90 -1.14
CA PRO A 70 0.74 3.42 -1.97
C PRO A 70 2.11 3.86 -1.45
N TYR A 71 2.22 5.07 -0.89
CA TYR A 71 3.47 5.57 -0.31
C TYR A 71 3.86 4.86 0.99
N ALA A 72 2.86 4.47 1.80
CA ALA A 72 3.12 3.67 3.01
C ALA A 72 3.60 2.26 2.65
N LEU A 73 2.94 1.60 1.70
CA LEU A 73 3.33 0.29 1.20
C LEU A 73 4.73 0.30 0.60
N GLU A 74 5.04 1.28 -0.22
CA GLU A 74 6.36 1.44 -0.82
C GLU A 74 7.44 1.73 0.23
N THR A 75 7.10 2.47 1.30
CA THR A 75 8.00 2.69 2.45
C THR A 75 8.34 1.36 3.11
N LYS A 76 7.37 0.49 3.34
CA LYS A 76 7.59 -0.86 3.88
C LYS A 76 8.53 -1.67 2.98
N LEU A 77 8.21 -1.78 1.70
CA LEU A 77 9.03 -2.55 0.75
C LEU A 77 10.47 -2.06 0.67
N LYS A 78 10.69 -0.74 0.71
CA LYS A 78 12.05 -0.16 0.72
C LYS A 78 12.77 -0.40 2.04
N LEU A 79 12.04 -0.39 3.16
CA LEU A 79 12.58 -0.69 4.47
C LEU A 79 13.02 -2.15 4.56
N ASP A 80 12.18 -3.08 4.12
CA ASP A 80 12.48 -4.52 4.09
C ASP A 80 13.70 -4.79 3.20
N SER A 81 13.74 -4.20 2.01
CA SER A 81 14.90 -4.30 1.10
C SER A 81 16.17 -3.72 1.72
N LEU A 82 16.08 -2.59 2.41
CA LEU A 82 17.21 -1.98 3.10
C LEU A 82 17.74 -2.88 4.22
N ASN A 83 16.84 -3.42 5.06
CA ASN A 83 17.22 -4.31 6.16
C ASN A 83 17.93 -5.56 5.64
N ASN A 84 17.37 -6.23 4.63
CA ASN A 84 17.99 -7.39 4.00
C ASN A 84 19.38 -7.07 3.44
N ALA A 85 19.55 -5.90 2.82
CA ALA A 85 20.87 -5.46 2.34
C ALA A 85 21.85 -5.14 3.49
N LEU A 86 21.35 -4.61 4.61
CA LEU A 86 22.19 -4.31 5.78
C LEU A 86 22.64 -5.56 6.51
N ASP A 87 21.86 -6.65 6.51
CA ASP A 87 22.22 -7.92 7.13
C ASP A 87 23.43 -8.56 6.45
N SER A 88 23.56 -8.40 5.14
CA SER A 88 24.71 -8.90 4.36
C SER A 88 26.00 -8.05 4.50
N ILE A 89 25.93 -6.90 5.16
CA ILE A 89 27.06 -5.98 5.30
C ILE A 89 27.62 -6.04 6.72
N GLU A 90 28.79 -6.61 6.94
CA GLU A 90 29.41 -6.69 8.27
C GLU A 90 29.92 -5.34 8.81
N LYS A 91 30.57 -4.53 7.96
CA LYS A 91 31.26 -3.31 8.40
C LYS A 91 30.28 -2.15 8.64
N LYS A 92 30.21 -1.63 9.88
CA LYS A 92 29.37 -0.46 10.26
C LYS A 92 29.52 0.75 9.33
N ARG A 93 30.76 1.03 8.85
CA ARG A 93 31.00 2.15 7.92
C ARG A 93 30.31 1.92 6.57
N LYS A 94 30.33 0.68 6.06
CA LYS A 94 29.64 0.30 4.81
C LYS A 94 28.12 0.38 4.99
N LYS A 95 27.56 -0.11 6.12
CA LYS A 95 26.13 0.04 6.45
C LYS A 95 25.70 1.50 6.38
N ARG A 96 26.40 2.40 7.07
CA ARG A 96 26.10 3.85 7.05
C ARG A 96 26.17 4.46 5.65
N LYS A 97 27.14 4.04 4.82
CA LYS A 97 27.25 4.51 3.43
C LYS A 97 26.06 4.03 2.60
N HIS A 98 25.65 2.78 2.78
CA HIS A 98 24.49 2.19 2.08
C HIS A 98 23.20 2.92 2.48
N ILE A 99 22.92 3.11 3.77
CA ILE A 99 21.78 3.88 4.28
C ILE A 99 21.75 5.28 3.64
N LYS A 100 22.86 5.99 3.60
CA LYS A 100 22.93 7.32 2.98
C LYS A 100 22.62 7.32 1.48
N SER A 101 23.05 6.30 0.73
CA SER A 101 22.76 6.20 -0.70
C SER A 101 21.29 5.94 -0.96
N VAL A 102 20.67 5.00 -0.24
CA VAL A 102 19.22 4.72 -0.32
C VAL A 102 18.42 5.97 0.06
N ALA A 103 18.81 6.65 1.15
CA ALA A 103 18.19 7.89 1.58
C ALA A 103 18.16 8.98 0.48
N LYS A 104 19.27 9.12 -0.24
CA LYS A 104 19.37 10.10 -1.35
C LYS A 104 18.39 9.77 -2.47
N ILE A 105 18.24 8.48 -2.81
CA ILE A 105 17.32 8.00 -3.85
C ILE A 105 15.87 8.28 -3.44
N VAL A 106 15.48 7.84 -2.25
CA VAL A 106 14.14 8.04 -1.68
C VAL A 106 13.77 9.51 -1.63
N LYS A 107 14.69 10.36 -1.15
CA LYS A 107 14.49 11.81 -1.14
C LYS A 107 14.23 12.36 -2.53
N LYS A 108 15.05 11.99 -3.53
CA LYS A 108 14.87 12.48 -4.91
C LYS A 108 13.52 12.08 -5.48
N GLN A 109 13.08 10.85 -5.19
CA GLN A 109 11.85 10.27 -5.71
C GLN A 109 10.59 10.90 -5.07
N TYR A 110 10.57 11.05 -3.74
CA TYR A 110 9.33 11.38 -3.00
C TYR A 110 9.24 12.81 -2.48
N ALA A 111 10.34 13.57 -2.39
CA ALA A 111 10.31 14.92 -1.79
C ALA A 111 9.26 15.84 -2.43
N LYS A 112 9.12 15.80 -3.76
CA LYS A 112 8.13 16.62 -4.49
C LYS A 112 6.71 16.22 -4.17
N THR A 113 6.45 14.91 -4.07
CA THR A 113 5.13 14.36 -3.79
C THR A 113 4.71 14.62 -2.35
N LEU A 114 5.62 14.35 -1.40
CA LEU A 114 5.35 14.56 0.03
C LEU A 114 5.07 16.02 0.37
N ARG A 115 5.75 16.97 -0.28
CA ARG A 115 5.46 18.42 -0.10
C ARG A 115 4.08 18.84 -0.57
N LYS A 116 3.44 18.06 -1.45
CA LYS A 116 2.09 18.34 -1.97
C LYS A 116 0.98 17.74 -1.11
N LEU A 117 1.33 16.95 -0.10
CA LEU A 117 0.34 16.38 0.81
C LEU A 117 -0.18 17.49 1.74
N SER A 118 -1.49 17.49 1.93
CA SER A 118 -2.11 18.31 2.98
C SER A 118 -1.76 17.76 4.37
N MET A 119 -1.92 18.58 5.42
CA MET A 119 -1.70 18.17 6.82
C MET A 119 -2.46 16.88 7.17
N LYS A 120 -3.74 16.78 6.75
CA LYS A 120 -4.57 15.59 7.01
C LYS A 120 -4.06 14.35 6.26
N GLU A 121 -3.58 14.51 5.03
CA GLU A 121 -2.99 13.41 4.26
C GLU A 121 -1.66 12.94 4.86
N GLY A 122 -0.83 13.87 5.32
CA GLY A 122 0.42 13.52 5.99
C GLY A 122 0.22 12.78 7.31
N ARG A 123 -0.76 13.21 8.13
CA ARG A 123 -1.13 12.50 9.36
C ARG A 123 -1.59 11.06 9.07
N ILE A 124 -2.44 10.88 8.05
CA ILE A 124 -2.89 9.54 7.63
C ILE A 124 -1.72 8.71 7.13
N LEU A 125 -0.78 9.29 6.36
CA LEU A 125 0.41 8.59 5.90
C LEU A 125 1.28 8.09 7.07
N ILE A 126 1.48 8.90 8.11
CA ILE A 126 2.23 8.51 9.31
C ILE A 126 1.58 7.31 9.99
N LYS A 127 0.27 7.33 10.18
CA LYS A 127 -0.49 6.20 10.74
C LYS A 127 -0.38 4.95 9.88
N LEU A 128 -0.45 5.08 8.57
CA LEU A 128 -0.32 3.98 7.62
C LEU A 128 1.10 3.40 7.58
N ILE A 129 2.14 4.22 7.70
CA ILE A 129 3.52 3.74 7.85
C ILE A 129 3.64 2.87 9.09
N TYR A 130 3.10 3.32 10.24
CA TYR A 130 3.08 2.51 11.45
C TYR A 130 2.33 1.20 11.25
N ARG A 131 1.14 1.24 10.64
CA ARG A 131 0.35 0.05 10.31
C ARG A 131 1.13 -0.98 9.51
N GLU A 132 1.88 -0.56 8.53
CA GLU A 132 2.60 -1.46 7.62
C GLU A 132 3.95 -1.94 8.16
N THR A 133 4.62 -1.13 8.99
CA THR A 133 5.98 -1.42 9.47
C THR A 133 6.05 -1.82 10.94
N GLY A 134 5.02 -1.51 11.74
CA GLY A 134 5.04 -1.68 13.20
C GLY A 134 5.94 -0.67 13.93
N ILE A 135 6.59 0.25 13.22
CA ILE A 135 7.56 1.19 13.77
C ILE A 135 7.05 2.62 13.57
N SER A 136 7.17 3.46 14.62
CA SER A 136 6.75 4.85 14.49
C SER A 136 7.61 5.59 13.44
N THR A 137 7.00 6.51 12.72
CA THR A 137 7.75 7.33 11.75
C THR A 137 8.89 8.08 12.44
N TYR A 138 8.72 8.49 13.70
CA TYR A 138 9.78 9.10 14.50
C TYR A 138 10.96 8.15 14.70
N ASP A 139 10.72 6.89 15.09
CA ASP A 139 11.78 5.90 15.31
C ASP A 139 12.47 5.51 14.02
N LEU A 140 11.74 5.36 12.93
CA LEU A 140 12.32 5.17 11.59
C LEU A 140 13.28 6.32 11.23
N LEU A 141 12.86 7.56 11.45
CA LEU A 141 13.68 8.73 11.19
C LEU A 141 14.91 8.81 12.11
N ARG A 142 14.79 8.36 13.36
CA ARG A 142 15.89 8.32 14.34
C ARG A 142 16.89 7.22 13.99
N GLU A 143 16.43 6.04 13.67
CA GLU A 143 17.26 4.88 13.36
C GLU A 143 18.06 5.11 12.06
N TYR A 144 17.38 5.62 11.05
CA TYR A 144 17.98 5.90 9.76
C TYR A 144 18.36 7.39 9.61
N ARG A 145 19.00 7.98 10.62
CA ARG A 145 19.40 9.42 10.67
C ARG A 145 20.16 9.94 9.44
N GLY A 146 20.80 9.05 8.67
CA GLY A 146 21.39 9.40 7.38
C GLY A 146 20.40 9.52 6.25
N TRP A 147 19.17 9.07 6.43
CA TRP A 147 18.11 9.03 5.41
C TRP A 147 17.50 10.41 5.13
N TRP A 148 17.31 11.23 6.18
CA TRP A 148 16.65 12.52 6.05
C TRP A 148 17.64 13.65 6.29
N ASN A 149 17.77 14.59 5.35
CA ASN A 149 18.60 15.73 5.61
C ASN A 149 17.84 16.77 6.48
N ALA A 150 18.59 17.63 7.18
CA ALA A 150 18.06 18.59 8.15
C ALA A 150 16.87 19.43 7.63
N THR A 151 16.87 19.77 6.34
CA THR A 151 15.80 20.58 5.72
C THR A 151 14.47 19.81 5.61
N MET A 152 14.52 18.51 5.27
CA MET A 152 13.30 17.70 5.26
C MET A 152 12.82 17.43 6.69
N TRP A 153 13.75 17.18 7.62
CA TRP A 153 13.43 17.06 9.04
C TRP A 153 12.71 18.30 9.58
N GLN A 154 13.24 19.49 9.32
CA GLN A 154 12.60 20.75 9.74
C GLN A 154 11.20 20.94 9.12
N THR A 155 11.01 20.57 7.87
CA THR A 155 9.70 20.67 7.22
C THR A 155 8.71 19.68 7.83
N PHE A 156 9.12 18.44 8.06
CA PHE A 156 8.27 17.41 8.70
C PHE A 156 8.04 17.73 10.18
N ALA A 157 9.07 18.12 10.93
CA ALA A 157 8.94 18.48 12.33
C ALA A 157 7.97 19.64 12.53
N LYS A 158 8.06 20.72 11.75
CA LYS A 158 7.12 21.85 11.83
C LYS A 158 5.68 21.46 11.49
N MET A 159 5.48 20.55 10.56
CA MET A 159 4.14 20.16 10.11
C MET A 159 3.53 19.00 10.93
N TYR A 160 4.35 18.10 11.49
CA TYR A 160 3.88 16.82 12.01
C TYR A 160 4.52 16.42 13.34
N ASP A 161 5.15 17.34 14.09
CA ASP A 161 5.96 17.02 15.28
C ASP A 161 5.18 16.18 16.31
N HIS A 162 3.91 16.50 16.55
CA HIS A 162 3.03 15.73 17.43
C HIS A 162 2.56 14.42 16.81
N ASP A 163 2.50 14.30 15.48
CA ASP A 163 1.94 13.16 14.77
C ASP A 163 3.00 12.09 14.45
N LEU A 164 4.30 12.42 14.39
CA LEU A 164 5.37 11.48 14.04
C LEU A 164 5.50 10.29 15.00
N ARG A 165 5.07 10.45 16.24
CA ARG A 165 5.03 9.40 17.26
C ARG A 165 3.69 8.67 17.32
N SER A 166 2.74 9.07 16.47
CA SER A 166 1.43 8.44 16.44
C SER A 166 1.55 6.96 16.11
N THR A 167 0.88 6.16 16.91
CA THR A 167 0.68 4.73 16.70
C THR A 167 -0.60 4.49 15.91
N PHE A 168 -0.80 3.26 15.47
CA PHE A 168 -2.02 2.83 14.80
C PHE A 168 -2.73 1.82 15.70
N ASP A 169 -3.93 2.16 16.16
CA ASP A 169 -4.71 1.33 17.08
C ASP A 169 -6.19 1.26 16.63
N PRO A 170 -6.54 0.31 15.76
CA PRO A 170 -7.90 0.18 15.23
C PRO A 170 -8.90 -0.31 16.29
N LEU A 171 -8.45 -0.85 17.42
CA LEU A 171 -9.34 -1.31 18.48
C LEU A 171 -9.85 -0.15 19.35
N ASN A 172 -9.00 0.84 19.64
CA ASN A 172 -9.32 1.95 20.53
C ASN A 172 -9.59 3.27 19.78
N SER A 173 -9.14 3.40 18.53
CA SER A 173 -9.33 4.59 17.70
C SER A 173 -10.30 4.34 16.57
N ARG A 174 -11.46 5.01 16.62
CA ARG A 174 -12.48 4.90 15.56
C ARG A 174 -11.96 5.38 14.18
N GLU A 175 -11.08 6.38 14.15
CA GLU A 175 -10.43 6.83 12.90
C GLU A 175 -9.52 5.73 12.34
N ASP A 176 -8.73 5.07 13.20
CA ASP A 176 -7.80 4.01 12.79
C ASP A 176 -8.58 2.77 12.35
N MET A 177 -9.69 2.44 13.03
CA MET A 177 -10.61 1.40 12.58
C MET A 177 -11.16 1.68 11.17
N PHE A 178 -11.55 2.92 10.88
CA PHE A 178 -12.00 3.29 9.55
C PHE A 178 -10.87 3.21 8.51
N ILE A 179 -9.66 3.67 8.87
CA ILE A 179 -8.49 3.55 8.00
C ILE A 179 -8.21 2.08 7.68
N ASP A 180 -8.24 1.21 8.68
CA ASP A 180 -8.00 -0.23 8.50
C ASP A 180 -9.02 -0.86 7.56
N LYS A 181 -10.31 -0.66 7.83
CA LYS A 181 -11.40 -1.16 6.95
C LYS A 181 -11.29 -0.65 5.51
N ILE A 182 -10.91 0.62 5.33
CA ILE A 182 -10.71 1.20 3.99
C ILE A 182 -9.56 0.51 3.26
N VAL A 183 -8.44 0.28 3.94
CA VAL A 183 -7.27 -0.39 3.34
C VAL A 183 -7.61 -1.83 2.97
N GLU A 184 -8.22 -2.58 3.88
CA GLU A 184 -8.60 -3.97 3.61
C GLU A 184 -9.63 -4.08 2.47
N GLN A 185 -10.63 -3.21 2.44
CA GLN A 185 -11.57 -3.15 1.33
C GLN A 185 -10.86 -2.86 0.00
N ALA A 186 -9.96 -1.87 -0.01
CA ALA A 186 -9.28 -1.46 -1.23
C ALA A 186 -8.27 -2.52 -1.73
N LYS A 187 -7.66 -3.30 -0.82
CA LYS A 187 -6.85 -4.48 -1.17
C LYS A 187 -7.70 -5.56 -1.85
N ARG A 188 -8.86 -5.89 -1.27
CA ARG A 188 -9.80 -6.86 -1.88
C ARG A 188 -10.30 -6.41 -3.25
N GLU A 189 -10.50 -5.11 -3.42
CA GLU A 189 -10.89 -4.50 -4.71
C GLU A 189 -9.72 -4.40 -5.71
N GLY A 190 -8.51 -4.86 -5.38
CA GLY A 190 -7.35 -4.83 -6.27
C GLY A 190 -6.82 -3.43 -6.58
N LYS A 191 -7.10 -2.44 -5.75
CA LYS A 191 -6.72 -1.03 -6.03
C LYS A 191 -5.23 -0.73 -5.84
N PHE A 192 -4.47 -1.66 -5.28
CA PHE A 192 -3.07 -1.47 -4.91
C PHE A 192 -2.14 -2.53 -5.52
N ASN A 193 -2.63 -3.28 -6.50
CA ASN A 193 -1.86 -4.25 -7.28
C ASN A 193 -1.11 -3.54 -8.40
#